data_764cf583ef19ee5f197ecd14463b93c3
#
_entry.id   764cf583ef19ee5f197ecd14463b93c3
#
_cell.length_a   1.000
_cell.length_b   1.000
_cell.length_c   1.000
_cell.angle_alpha   90.00
_cell.angle_beta   90.00
_cell.angle_gamma   90.00
#
_symmetry.space_group_name_H-M   'P 1'
#
loop_
_entity.id
_entity.type
_entity.pdbx_description
1 polymer ?
#
loop_
_entity_poly.entity_id
_entity_poly.type
_entity_poly.pdbx_seq_one_letter_code
_entity_poly.pdbx_strand_id
1 'polypeptide(L)'
;LRRKVGLEIHRQFTRADGVPMGVMRWCWDAGGHYSDEVEAESTKHGVHWVIPTFGASTYGKPIASFPKRRKRKVYKTELGTDNAKELIYSRLRIDVPIPWQPTPGCV
;
A
#
# COMPACT_ATOMS: atom_id res chain seq x y z
N LEU A 1 -0.47 20.39 0.57
CA LEU A 1 -0.28 18.96 0.35
C LEU A 1 -1.31 18.10 1.11
N ARG A 2 -1.48 18.31 2.40
CA ARG A 2 -2.46 17.57 3.23
C ARG A 2 -3.89 17.68 2.71
N ARG A 3 -4.29 18.89 2.28
CA ARG A 3 -5.61 19.15 1.72
C ARG A 3 -5.84 18.37 0.42
N LYS A 4 -4.84 18.32 -0.47
CA LYS A 4 -4.90 17.57 -1.73
C LYS A 4 -5.01 16.07 -1.49
N VAL A 5 -4.23 15.54 -0.55
CA VAL A 5 -4.29 14.12 -0.18
C VAL A 5 -5.66 13.77 0.40
N GLY A 6 -6.22 14.60 1.26
CA GLY A 6 -7.57 14.40 1.80
C GLY A 6 -8.64 14.32 0.71
N LEU A 7 -8.54 15.14 -0.33
CA LEU A 7 -9.44 15.10 -1.48
C LEU A 7 -9.28 13.79 -2.28
N GLU A 8 -8.06 13.37 -2.51
CA GLU A 8 -7.79 12.14 -3.27
C GLU A 8 -8.21 10.86 -2.53
N ILE A 9 -8.05 10.81 -1.21
CA ILE A 9 -8.50 9.68 -0.39
C ILE A 9 -10.00 9.45 -0.54
N HIS A 10 -10.79 10.53 -0.65
CA HIS A 10 -12.24 10.47 -0.80
C HIS A 10 -12.71 10.39 -2.25
N ARG A 11 -11.78 10.39 -3.20
CA ARG A 11 -12.10 10.35 -4.62
C ARG A 11 -12.76 9.02 -4.99
N GLN A 12 -13.80 9.12 -5.80
CA GLN A 12 -14.44 7.95 -6.40
C GLN A 12 -14.02 7.78 -7.86
N PHE A 13 -13.82 6.54 -8.22
CA PHE A 13 -13.49 6.12 -9.57
C PHE A 13 -14.65 5.31 -10.13
N THR A 14 -14.91 5.42 -11.42
CA THR A 14 -15.95 4.62 -12.07
C THR A 14 -15.29 3.50 -12.86
N ARG A 15 -15.65 2.28 -12.53
CA ARG A 15 -15.25 1.11 -13.29
C ARG A 15 -15.89 1.10 -14.68
N ALA A 16 -15.33 0.39 -15.65
CA ALA A 16 -15.82 0.36 -17.04
C ALA A 16 -17.29 -0.04 -17.16
N ASP A 17 -17.80 -0.86 -16.23
CA ASP A 17 -19.21 -1.28 -16.17
C ASP A 17 -20.13 -0.30 -15.42
N GLY A 18 -19.63 0.87 -15.02
CA GLY A 18 -20.39 1.91 -14.33
C GLY A 18 -20.42 1.77 -12.80
N VAL A 19 -19.80 0.76 -12.22
CA VAL A 19 -19.77 0.58 -10.76
C VAL A 19 -18.81 1.59 -10.12
N PRO A 20 -19.27 2.39 -9.13
CA PRO A 20 -18.39 3.32 -8.43
C PRO A 20 -17.43 2.56 -7.50
N MET A 21 -16.18 3.00 -7.46
CA MET A 21 -15.13 2.45 -6.61
C MET A 21 -14.44 3.57 -5.85
N GLY A 22 -14.35 3.41 -4.54
CA GLY A 22 -13.57 4.30 -3.69
C GLY A 22 -12.20 3.73 -3.36
N VAL A 23 -11.37 4.53 -2.73
CA VAL A 23 -10.08 4.07 -2.18
C VAL A 23 -10.35 3.22 -0.95
N MET A 24 -10.04 1.94 -1.02
CA MET A 24 -10.26 1.00 0.08
C MET A 24 -9.15 1.09 1.14
N ARG A 25 -7.92 1.30 0.71
CA ARG A 25 -6.74 1.48 1.56
C ARG A 25 -5.81 2.49 0.92
N TRP A 26 -5.20 3.31 1.73
CA TRP A 26 -4.20 4.28 1.31
C TRP A 26 -2.91 4.02 2.10
N CYS A 27 -1.85 3.66 1.42
CA CYS A 27 -0.53 3.52 2.04
C CYS A 27 0.26 4.79 1.81
N TRP A 28 0.79 5.38 2.88
CA TRP A 28 1.57 6.60 2.81
C TRP A 28 2.96 6.37 3.38
N ASP A 29 3.98 6.75 2.64
CA ASP A 29 5.35 6.59 3.09
C ASP A 29 5.64 7.51 4.29
N ALA A 30 5.96 6.88 5.40
CA ALA A 30 6.30 7.52 6.66
C ALA A 30 7.78 7.31 7.03
N GLY A 31 8.61 6.89 6.08
CA GLY A 31 10.05 6.66 6.29
C GLY A 31 10.92 7.90 6.16
N GLY A 32 10.37 9.03 5.72
CA GLY A 32 11.10 10.27 5.45
C GLY A 32 11.04 11.31 6.58
N HIS A 33 11.40 12.55 6.23
CA HIS A 33 11.45 13.68 7.17
C HIS A 33 10.07 14.10 7.71
N TYR A 34 9.00 13.80 7.01
CA TYR A 34 7.64 14.18 7.36
C TYR A 34 6.85 13.06 8.06
N SER A 35 7.58 12.16 8.72
CA SER A 35 7.00 11.00 9.41
C SER A 35 5.89 11.38 10.40
N ASP A 36 6.12 12.41 11.22
CA ASP A 36 5.15 12.85 12.22
C ASP A 36 3.86 13.40 11.59
N GLU A 37 3.98 14.08 10.46
CA GLU A 37 2.84 14.59 9.72
C GLU A 37 2.02 13.48 9.09
N VAL A 38 2.69 12.47 8.52
CA VAL A 38 2.03 11.29 7.97
C VAL A 38 1.31 10.52 9.05
N GLU A 39 1.93 10.35 10.22
CA GLU A 39 1.30 9.68 11.36
C GLU A 39 0.07 10.44 11.87
N ALA A 40 0.15 11.78 11.94
CA ALA A 40 -0.97 12.62 12.35
C ALA A 40 -2.15 12.51 11.35
N GLU A 41 -1.88 12.57 10.06
CA GLU A 41 -2.91 12.40 9.03
C GLU A 41 -3.50 10.99 9.02
N SER A 42 -2.67 9.96 9.22
CA SER A 42 -3.15 8.58 9.34
C SER A 42 -4.08 8.40 10.53
N THR A 43 -3.76 9.02 11.67
CA THR A 43 -4.61 9.01 12.85
C THR A 43 -5.93 9.73 12.61
N LYS A 44 -5.88 10.87 11.93
CA LYS A 44 -7.06 11.68 11.60
C LYS A 44 -8.05 10.93 10.71
N HIS A 45 -7.58 10.22 9.71
CA HIS A 45 -8.42 9.48 8.77
C HIS A 45 -8.72 8.04 9.23
N GLY A 46 -8.01 7.54 10.22
CA GLY A 46 -8.08 6.17 10.69
C GLY A 46 -6.96 5.30 10.13
N VAL A 47 -6.17 4.74 11.04
CA VAL A 47 -4.96 3.96 10.71
C VAL A 47 -5.24 2.66 9.96
N HIS A 48 -6.50 2.21 9.94
CA HIS A 48 -6.92 1.05 9.13
C HIS A 48 -7.24 1.41 7.69
N TRP A 49 -7.47 2.68 7.43
CA TRP A 49 -7.77 3.19 6.08
C TRP A 49 -6.55 3.88 5.46
N VAL A 50 -5.94 4.79 6.20
CA VAL A 50 -4.70 5.47 5.82
C VAL A 50 -3.56 4.87 6.65
N ILE A 51 -2.77 4.02 6.02
CA ILE A 51 -1.76 3.19 6.69
C ILE A 51 -0.39 3.83 6.48
N PRO A 52 0.29 4.27 7.55
CA PRO A 52 1.67 4.72 7.43
C PRO A 52 2.58 3.51 7.20
N THR A 53 3.45 3.61 6.20
CA THR A 53 4.34 2.53 5.78
C THR A 53 5.78 3.00 5.72
N PHE A 54 6.72 2.08 5.80
CA PHE A 54 8.14 2.34 5.53
C PHE A 54 8.80 1.11 4.91
N GLY A 55 9.84 1.35 4.12
CA GLY A 55 10.61 0.27 3.51
C GLY A 55 11.55 -0.39 4.53
N ALA A 56 11.66 -1.72 4.48
CA ALA A 56 12.61 -2.45 5.29
C ALA A 56 14.05 -2.12 4.87
N SER A 57 14.92 -1.95 5.86
CA SER A 57 16.34 -1.70 5.63
C SER A 57 17.15 -2.98 5.38
N THR A 58 16.58 -4.13 5.69
CA THR A 58 17.21 -5.45 5.55
C THR A 58 16.53 -6.26 4.45
N TYR A 59 17.35 -6.99 3.69
CA TYR A 59 16.88 -7.92 2.67
C TYR A 59 16.11 -9.12 3.28
N GLY A 60 15.18 -9.67 2.53
CA GLY A 60 14.47 -10.90 2.91
C GLY A 60 13.30 -10.71 3.88
N LYS A 61 12.89 -9.50 4.16
CA LYS A 61 11.72 -9.24 5.00
C LYS A 61 10.43 -9.62 4.29
N PRO A 62 9.38 -10.05 5.05
CA PRO A 62 8.05 -10.25 4.47
C PRO A 62 7.54 -9.02 3.73
N ILE A 63 6.66 -9.22 2.72
CA ILE A 63 6.10 -8.12 1.93
C ILE A 63 5.42 -7.08 2.82
N ALA A 64 4.72 -7.52 3.86
CA ALA A 64 4.16 -6.63 4.87
C ALA A 64 4.32 -7.23 6.26
N SER A 65 4.79 -6.44 7.19
CA SER A 65 4.88 -6.79 8.60
C SER A 65 4.16 -5.77 9.45
N PHE A 66 3.17 -6.24 10.20
CA PHE A 66 2.40 -5.41 11.11
C PHE A 66 3.09 -5.40 12.47
N PRO A 67 3.51 -4.25 13.00
CA PRO A 67 4.19 -4.19 14.28
C PRO A 67 3.25 -4.56 15.43
N LYS A 68 3.81 -5.14 16.48
CA LYS A 68 3.08 -5.40 17.71
C LYS A 68 2.66 -4.08 18.38
N ARG A 69 1.43 -4.03 18.86
CA ARG A 69 0.84 -2.84 19.47
C ARG A 69 1.69 -2.35 20.67
N ARG A 70 2.20 -1.12 20.58
CA ARG A 70 2.82 -0.42 21.71
C ARG A 70 1.91 0.72 22.15
N LYS A 71 1.79 0.96 23.44
CA LYS A 71 0.98 2.06 23.98
C LYS A 71 1.38 3.41 23.36
N ARG A 72 0.41 4.14 22.82
CA ARG A 72 0.49 5.55 22.39
C ARG A 72 1.29 5.91 21.12
N LYS A 73 1.66 4.96 20.25
CA LYS A 73 2.28 5.29 18.96
C LYS A 73 1.44 4.78 17.80
N VAL A 74 1.40 5.55 16.74
CA VAL A 74 0.91 5.09 15.44
C VAL A 74 1.91 4.07 14.89
N TYR A 75 1.41 2.90 14.52
CA TYR A 75 2.26 1.83 14.01
C TYR A 75 2.44 1.96 12.52
N LYS A 76 3.68 2.04 12.09
CA LYS A 76 4.05 1.96 10.69
C LYS A 76 4.13 0.51 10.26
N THR A 77 3.53 0.19 9.14
CA THR A 77 3.70 -1.13 8.52
C THR A 77 5.03 -1.17 7.78
N GLU A 78 5.86 -2.14 8.12
CA GLU A 78 7.13 -2.38 7.43
C GLU A 78 6.86 -3.15 6.14
N LEU A 79 7.40 -2.64 5.03
CA LEU A 79 7.27 -3.27 3.72
C LEU A 79 8.60 -3.91 3.32
N GLY A 80 8.58 -5.20 3.05
CA GLY A 80 9.68 -5.94 2.43
C GLY A 80 9.76 -5.63 0.94
N THR A 81 10.28 -4.46 0.59
CA THR A 81 10.29 -3.95 -0.77
C THR A 81 11.03 -4.85 -1.75
N ASP A 82 12.10 -5.49 -1.32
CA ASP A 82 12.86 -6.43 -2.17
C ASP A 82 12.02 -7.65 -2.54
N ASN A 83 11.39 -8.28 -1.56
CA ASN A 83 10.52 -9.43 -1.80
C ASN A 83 9.30 -9.05 -2.65
N ALA A 84 8.71 -7.87 -2.42
CA ALA A 84 7.60 -7.39 -3.22
C ALA A 84 8.01 -7.17 -4.69
N LYS A 85 9.16 -6.56 -4.92
CA LYS A 85 9.71 -6.36 -6.26
C LYS A 85 10.04 -7.67 -6.96
N GLU A 86 10.69 -8.59 -6.27
CA GLU A 86 11.00 -9.92 -6.82
C GLU A 86 9.73 -10.66 -7.23
N LEU A 87 8.69 -10.62 -6.40
CA LEU A 87 7.40 -11.23 -6.71
C LEU A 87 6.78 -10.62 -7.98
N ILE A 88 6.74 -9.29 -8.08
CA ILE A 88 6.19 -8.59 -9.24
C ILE A 88 6.98 -8.94 -10.51
N TYR A 89 8.30 -8.85 -10.46
CA TYR A 89 9.15 -9.13 -11.62
C TYR A 89 9.09 -10.60 -12.03
N SER A 90 9.00 -11.53 -11.09
CA SER A 90 8.84 -12.96 -11.42
C SER A 90 7.52 -13.22 -12.14
N ARG A 91 6.45 -12.57 -11.75
CA ARG A 91 5.14 -12.68 -12.41
C ARG A 91 5.14 -12.06 -13.81
N LEU A 92 5.84 -10.93 -14.00
CA LEU A 92 5.98 -10.30 -15.32
C LEU A 92 6.77 -11.15 -16.32
N ARG A 93 7.57 -12.10 -15.85
CA ARG A 93 8.33 -13.04 -16.71
C ARG A 93 7.53 -14.26 -17.14
N ILE A 94 6.33 -14.44 -16.58
CA ILE A 94 5.49 -15.58 -16.95
C ILE A 94 4.88 -15.32 -18.32
N ASP A 95 5.18 -16.18 -19.28
CA ASP A 95 4.59 -16.13 -20.62
C ASP A 95 3.11 -16.45 -20.57
N VAL A 96 2.34 -15.79 -21.42
CA VAL A 96 0.92 -16.11 -21.63
C VAL A 96 0.83 -17.28 -22.60
N PRO A 97 0.55 -18.51 -22.14
CA PRO A 97 0.57 -19.68 -23.04
C PRO A 97 -0.56 -19.66 -24.06
N ILE A 98 -1.73 -19.12 -23.72
CA ILE A 98 -2.90 -19.05 -24.60
C ILE A 98 -3.68 -17.76 -24.29
N PRO A 99 -4.11 -16.97 -25.32
CA PRO A 99 -4.73 -15.66 -25.11
C PRO A 99 -6.03 -15.65 -24.28
N TRP A 100 -6.77 -16.76 -24.27
CA TRP A 100 -8.03 -16.88 -23.54
C TRP A 100 -7.91 -17.55 -22.16
N GLN A 101 -6.72 -17.99 -21.79
CA GLN A 101 -6.47 -18.54 -20.46
C GLN A 101 -5.96 -17.46 -19.51
N PRO A 102 -6.38 -17.51 -18.23
CA PRO A 102 -5.78 -16.63 -17.22
C PRO A 102 -4.27 -16.82 -17.17
N THR A 103 -3.50 -15.73 -17.19
CA THR A 103 -2.05 -15.81 -17.07
C THR A 103 -1.70 -16.27 -15.65
N PRO A 104 -0.90 -17.35 -15.48
CA PRO A 104 -0.43 -17.75 -14.16
C PRO A 104 0.31 -16.58 -13.49
N GLY A 105 -0.04 -16.28 -12.25
CA GLY A 105 0.54 -15.15 -11.53
C GLY A 105 -0.15 -13.79 -11.74
N CYS A 106 -1.13 -13.67 -12.62
CA CYS A 106 -2.05 -12.53 -12.64
C CYS A 106 -2.98 -12.58 -11.43
N VAL A 107 -3.15 -11.42 -10.83
CA VAL A 107 -4.01 -11.24 -9.64
C VAL A 107 -5.32 -10.61 -10.06
#